data_8baca03bc0a38b34a8fb5c0397a8e26f
#
_entry.id   8baca03bc0a38b34a8fb5c0397a8e26f
#
_cell.length_a   1.000
_cell.length_b   1.000
_cell.length_c   1.000
_cell.angle_alpha   90.00
_cell.angle_beta   90.00
_cell.angle_gamma   90.00
#
_symmetry.space_group_name_H-M   'P 1'
#
loop_
_entity.id
_entity.type
_entity.pdbx_description
1 polymer ?
#
loop_
_entity_poly.entity_id
_entity_poly.type
_entity_poly.pdbx_seq_one_letter_code
_entity_poly.pdbx_strand_id
1 'polypeptide(L)'
;MTEISSDIRMFNELYREYKARFVFFAKMYVRDEFVAEDIVVDSLLYYWENKENLGHQSNIPAYVLTIVKNKCLNYLRHERTREDIVKQLQDQNAWELQLRIMTLEACEPEFLFSEELRKIATETIDSLPSLSKEIFIRSRYENQSNKEIAEALGLSIKSIEYHITKALKILRKMLIDYFPLWLFFWC
;
A
#
# COMPACT_ATOMS: atom_id res chain seq x y z
N MET A 1 27.37 6.38 24.28
CA MET A 1 27.60 6.59 22.84
C MET A 1 27.24 5.38 21.95
N THR A 2 27.17 4.18 22.50
CA THR A 2 26.85 2.93 21.74
C THR A 2 25.36 2.74 21.41
N GLU A 3 24.42 3.17 22.25
CA GLU A 3 22.98 3.02 22.03
C GLU A 3 22.44 3.87 20.87
N ILE A 4 22.81 5.15 20.80
CA ILE A 4 22.37 6.06 19.71
C ILE A 4 22.84 5.53 18.35
N SER A 5 24.01 4.89 18.29
CA SER A 5 24.53 4.30 17.03
C SER A 5 23.73 3.07 16.60
N SER A 6 23.23 2.26 17.56
CA SER A 6 22.40 1.08 17.25
C SER A 6 21.00 1.50 16.76
N ASP A 7 20.41 2.50 17.39
CA ASP A 7 19.09 3.02 17.07
C ASP A 7 19.05 3.65 15.68
N ILE A 8 20.07 4.45 15.33
CA ILE A 8 20.20 5.04 14.00
C ILE A 8 20.34 3.95 12.94
N ARG A 9 21.07 2.88 13.22
CA ARG A 9 21.23 1.76 12.29
C ARG A 9 19.89 1.06 12.06
N MET A 10 19.16 0.74 13.12
CA MET A 10 17.86 0.09 13.06
C MET A 10 16.83 0.97 12.31
N PHE A 11 16.85 2.29 12.54
CA PHE A 11 15.99 3.23 11.79
C PHE A 11 16.36 3.26 10.31
N ASN A 12 17.64 3.30 9.96
CA ASN A 12 18.09 3.29 8.58
C ASN A 12 17.72 1.98 7.85
N GLU A 13 17.77 0.85 8.54
CA GLU A 13 17.32 -0.45 8.01
C GLU A 13 15.82 -0.44 7.76
N LEU A 14 15.02 0.01 8.73
CA LEU A 14 13.57 0.17 8.59
C LEU A 14 13.21 1.10 7.40
N TYR A 15 13.86 2.26 7.34
CA TYR A 15 13.65 3.22 6.26
C TYR A 15 13.96 2.60 4.89
N ARG A 16 15.15 1.99 4.75
CA ARG A 16 15.61 1.42 3.48
C ARG A 16 14.72 0.26 3.01
N GLU A 17 14.29 -0.58 3.95
CA GLU A 17 13.51 -1.79 3.63
C GLU A 17 12.04 -1.48 3.36
N TYR A 18 11.43 -0.57 4.13
CA TYR A 18 9.98 -0.40 4.16
C TYR A 18 9.46 0.89 3.54
N LYS A 19 10.27 1.94 3.33
CA LYS A 19 9.80 3.22 2.77
C LYS A 19 9.00 3.02 1.49
N ALA A 20 9.53 2.28 0.52
CA ALA A 20 8.86 2.07 -0.76
C ALA A 20 7.50 1.36 -0.61
N ARG A 21 7.41 0.38 0.31
CA ARG A 21 6.17 -0.34 0.61
C ARG A 21 5.13 0.56 1.27
N PHE A 22 5.56 1.39 2.21
CA PHE A 22 4.67 2.36 2.87
C PHE A 22 4.17 3.43 1.90
N VAL A 23 5.04 3.95 1.01
CA VAL A 23 4.63 4.89 -0.03
C VAL A 23 3.64 4.25 -0.99
N PHE A 24 3.90 3.02 -1.42
CA PHE A 24 2.96 2.28 -2.25
C PHE A 24 1.60 2.13 -1.56
N PHE A 25 1.58 1.74 -0.28
CA PHE A 25 0.35 1.67 0.51
C PHE A 25 -0.38 3.02 0.55
N ALA A 26 0.31 4.09 0.90
CA ALA A 26 -0.28 5.42 0.96
C ALA A 26 -0.83 5.89 -0.39
N LYS A 27 -0.10 5.65 -1.50
CA LYS A 27 -0.52 6.01 -2.87
C LYS A 27 -1.85 5.38 -3.29
N MET A 28 -2.15 4.17 -2.82
CA MET A 28 -3.43 3.52 -3.14
C MET A 28 -4.63 4.30 -2.58
N TYR A 29 -4.43 5.10 -1.54
CA TYR A 29 -5.50 5.87 -0.90
C TYR A 29 -5.48 7.35 -1.27
N VAL A 30 -4.32 8.00 -1.18
CA VAL A 30 -4.24 9.46 -1.42
C VAL A 30 -4.07 9.82 -2.90
N ARG A 31 -3.69 8.85 -3.77
CA ARG A 31 -3.51 8.99 -5.23
C ARG A 31 -2.53 10.07 -5.69
N ASP A 32 -1.86 10.74 -4.78
CA ASP A 32 -0.81 11.71 -5.03
C ASP A 32 0.49 11.18 -4.45
N GLU A 33 1.53 11.10 -5.29
CA GLU A 33 2.82 10.54 -4.91
C GLU A 33 3.55 11.41 -3.89
N PHE A 34 3.50 12.73 -4.07
CA PHE A 34 4.15 13.67 -3.16
C PHE A 34 3.49 13.63 -1.78
N VAL A 35 2.16 13.64 -1.74
CA VAL A 35 1.39 13.51 -0.49
C VAL A 35 1.65 12.16 0.18
N ALA A 36 1.73 11.08 -0.59
CA ALA A 36 2.04 9.76 -0.06
C ALA A 36 3.44 9.70 0.55
N GLU A 37 4.45 10.26 -0.13
CA GLU A 37 5.82 10.35 0.39
C GLU A 37 5.90 11.19 1.66
N ASP A 38 5.25 12.36 1.69
CA ASP A 38 5.19 13.24 2.86
C ASP A 38 4.57 12.51 4.07
N ILE A 39 3.43 11.84 3.87
CA ILE A 39 2.77 11.05 4.91
C ILE A 39 3.71 9.97 5.47
N VAL A 40 4.44 9.28 4.61
CA VAL A 40 5.36 8.21 5.03
C VAL A 40 6.56 8.76 5.80
N VAL A 41 7.20 9.81 5.28
CA VAL A 41 8.33 10.46 5.96
C VAL A 41 7.91 10.96 7.34
N ASP A 42 6.79 11.66 7.43
CA ASP A 42 6.20 12.13 8.68
C ASP A 42 5.85 10.99 9.64
N SER A 43 5.43 9.83 9.13
CA SER A 43 5.11 8.66 9.96
C SER A 43 6.37 8.01 10.54
N LEU A 44 7.43 7.95 9.75
CA LEU A 44 8.73 7.44 10.19
C LEU A 44 9.39 8.37 11.21
N LEU A 45 9.30 9.69 11.01
CA LEU A 45 9.76 10.68 11.99
C LEU A 45 8.98 10.59 13.30
N TYR A 46 7.65 10.50 13.23
CA TYR A 46 6.81 10.33 14.41
C TYR A 46 7.19 9.06 15.20
N TYR A 47 7.42 7.94 14.51
CA TYR A 47 7.92 6.72 15.15
C TYR A 47 9.26 6.98 15.84
N TRP A 48 10.21 7.62 15.16
CA TRP A 48 11.54 7.90 15.70
C TRP A 48 11.48 8.76 16.98
N GLU A 49 10.67 9.79 16.98
CA GLU A 49 10.50 10.70 18.12
C GLU A 49 9.83 10.03 19.33
N ASN A 50 8.95 9.04 19.08
CA ASN A 50 8.15 8.41 20.12
C ASN A 50 8.59 6.99 20.49
N LYS A 51 9.66 6.45 19.88
CA LYS A 51 10.10 5.06 20.06
C LYS A 51 10.34 4.66 21.51
N GLU A 52 10.83 5.56 22.35
CA GLU A 52 11.10 5.30 23.76
C GLU A 52 9.83 5.10 24.60
N ASN A 53 8.72 5.72 24.19
CA ASN A 53 7.41 5.58 24.82
C ASN A 53 6.65 4.34 24.35
N LEU A 54 7.13 3.71 23.31
CA LEU A 54 6.54 2.51 22.73
C LEU A 54 7.21 1.32 23.42
N GLY A 55 6.53 0.67 24.34
CA GLY A 55 7.04 -0.58 24.94
C GLY A 55 7.59 -1.52 23.87
N HIS A 56 8.27 -2.60 24.24
CA HIS A 56 8.87 -3.58 23.32
C HIS A 56 7.81 -4.14 22.36
N GLN A 57 7.55 -3.42 21.27
CA GLN A 57 6.64 -3.87 20.21
C GLN A 57 7.39 -4.85 19.32
N SER A 58 6.82 -6.03 19.16
CA SER A 58 7.39 -7.10 18.34
C SER A 58 7.38 -6.81 16.83
N ASN A 59 6.56 -5.85 16.36
CA ASN A 59 6.40 -5.56 14.93
C ASN A 59 6.42 -4.05 14.62
N ILE A 60 7.63 -3.48 14.54
CA ILE A 60 7.84 -2.06 14.24
C ILE A 60 7.25 -1.66 12.87
N PRO A 61 7.43 -2.43 11.78
CA PRO A 61 6.82 -2.10 10.49
C PRO A 61 5.30 -1.99 10.54
N ALA A 62 4.61 -2.90 11.23
CA ALA A 62 3.15 -2.84 11.39
C ALA A 62 2.71 -1.61 12.18
N TYR A 63 3.46 -1.23 13.22
CA TYR A 63 3.20 -0.02 13.98
C TYR A 63 3.34 1.24 13.10
N VAL A 64 4.42 1.37 12.35
CA VAL A 64 4.63 2.50 11.42
C VAL A 64 3.53 2.53 10.36
N LEU A 65 3.13 1.37 9.81
CA LEU A 65 2.03 1.31 8.84
C LEU A 65 0.71 1.77 9.46
N THR A 66 0.47 1.50 10.75
CA THR A 66 -0.70 2.02 11.47
C THR A 66 -0.68 3.56 11.51
N ILE A 67 0.48 4.17 11.72
CA ILE A 67 0.63 5.63 11.67
C ILE A 67 0.34 6.15 10.26
N VAL A 68 0.92 5.52 9.24
CA VAL A 68 0.68 5.86 7.82
C VAL A 68 -0.81 5.79 7.50
N LYS A 69 -1.47 4.68 7.86
CA LYS A 69 -2.92 4.49 7.71
C LYS A 69 -3.71 5.65 8.34
N ASN A 70 -3.43 5.96 9.60
CA ASN A 70 -4.14 7.02 10.31
C ASN A 70 -3.92 8.40 9.68
N LYS A 71 -2.72 8.69 9.19
CA LYS A 71 -2.43 9.94 8.47
C LYS A 71 -3.13 9.99 7.12
N CYS A 72 -3.18 8.89 6.36
CA CYS A 72 -3.97 8.79 5.12
C CYS A 72 -5.46 9.03 5.39
N LEU A 73 -6.01 8.40 6.44
CA LEU A 73 -7.42 8.63 6.85
C LEU A 73 -7.69 10.10 7.17
N ASN A 74 -6.80 10.75 7.92
CA ASN A 74 -6.95 12.15 8.24
C ASN A 74 -6.90 13.04 6.99
N TYR A 75 -5.95 12.77 6.09
CA TYR A 75 -5.86 13.47 4.81
C TYR A 75 -7.16 13.34 4.00
N LEU A 76 -7.67 12.11 3.83
CA LEU A 76 -8.90 11.85 3.09
C LEU A 76 -10.13 12.50 3.73
N ARG A 77 -10.21 12.56 5.08
CA ARG A 77 -11.29 13.27 5.77
C ARG A 77 -11.22 14.78 5.53
N HIS A 78 -10.02 15.35 5.52
CA HIS A 78 -9.82 16.76 5.18
C HIS A 78 -10.18 17.06 3.72
N GLU A 79 -9.80 16.20 2.80
CA GLU A 79 -10.19 16.32 1.38
C GLU A 79 -11.71 16.22 1.22
N ARG A 80 -12.37 15.28 1.89
CA ARG A 80 -13.83 15.18 1.91
C ARG A 80 -14.48 16.49 2.38
N THR A 81 -13.99 17.07 3.48
CA THR A 81 -14.53 18.34 4.01
C THR A 81 -14.36 19.48 3.00
N ARG A 82 -13.23 19.54 2.28
CA ARG A 82 -13.03 20.51 1.20
C ARG A 82 -13.96 20.26 0.02
N GLU A 83 -14.13 19.00 -0.39
CA GLU A 83 -15.00 18.62 -1.48
C GLU A 83 -16.48 18.84 -1.15
N ASP A 84 -16.92 18.58 0.08
CA ASP A 84 -18.30 18.83 0.53
C ASP A 84 -18.64 20.34 0.48
N ILE A 85 -17.65 21.21 0.71
CA ILE A 85 -17.83 22.66 0.53
C ILE A 85 -17.95 23.05 -0.95
N VAL A 86 -17.23 22.33 -1.84
CA VAL A 86 -17.26 22.57 -3.29
C VAL A 86 -18.42 21.82 -3.99
N LYS A 87 -18.88 20.73 -3.40
CA LYS A 87 -19.75 19.71 -4.00
C LYS A 87 -21.22 19.72 -3.61
N GLN A 88 -21.82 20.78 -3.45
CA GLN A 88 -23.26 20.76 -3.78
C GLN A 88 -23.54 20.40 -5.27
N LEU A 89 -22.54 19.94 -6.04
CA LEU A 89 -22.63 19.81 -7.50
C LEU A 89 -22.15 18.50 -8.16
N GLN A 90 -21.56 17.49 -7.48
CA GLN A 90 -21.15 16.23 -8.15
C GLN A 90 -21.07 15.00 -7.23
N ASP A 91 -22.07 14.11 -7.27
CA ASP A 91 -22.24 12.93 -6.39
C ASP A 91 -21.19 11.78 -6.55
N GLN A 92 -20.55 11.61 -7.71
CA GLN A 92 -19.72 10.42 -7.98
C GLN A 92 -18.41 10.36 -7.19
N ASN A 93 -17.71 11.47 -7.05
CA ASN A 93 -16.40 11.51 -6.35
C ASN A 93 -16.56 11.34 -4.83
N ALA A 94 -17.68 11.80 -4.25
CA ALA A 94 -17.92 11.65 -2.81
C ALA A 94 -18.08 10.18 -2.40
N TRP A 95 -18.77 9.37 -3.23
CA TRP A 95 -18.92 7.94 -3.00
C TRP A 95 -17.60 7.19 -3.09
N GLU A 96 -16.77 7.49 -4.10
CA GLU A 96 -15.45 6.87 -4.27
C GLU A 96 -14.51 7.20 -3.09
N LEU A 97 -14.52 8.45 -2.64
CA LEU A 97 -13.75 8.88 -1.48
C LEU A 97 -14.23 8.18 -0.19
N GLN A 98 -15.55 8.04 -0.02
CA GLN A 98 -16.14 7.32 1.10
C GLN A 98 -15.73 5.84 1.08
N LEU A 99 -15.73 5.20 -0.08
CA LEU A 99 -15.29 3.81 -0.22
C LEU A 99 -13.81 3.64 0.16
N ARG A 100 -12.94 4.57 -0.25
CA ARG A 100 -11.50 4.57 0.14
C ARG A 100 -11.32 4.69 1.64
N ILE A 101 -12.05 5.61 2.28
CA ILE A 101 -12.00 5.78 3.74
C ILE A 101 -12.44 4.48 4.43
N MET A 102 -13.57 3.89 4.05
CA MET A 102 -14.07 2.64 4.63
C MET A 102 -13.09 1.47 4.43
N THR A 103 -12.50 1.36 3.23
CA THR A 103 -11.52 0.31 2.92
C THR A 103 -10.27 0.46 3.78
N LEU A 104 -9.77 1.70 3.93
CA LEU A 104 -8.60 1.96 4.77
C LEU A 104 -8.88 1.71 6.26
N GLU A 105 -10.09 2.04 6.74
CA GLU A 105 -10.51 1.76 8.11
C GLU A 105 -10.59 0.25 8.41
N ALA A 106 -11.03 -0.55 7.44
CA ALA A 106 -11.09 -2.01 7.55
C ALA A 106 -9.72 -2.69 7.45
N CYS A 107 -8.66 -1.99 7.03
CA CYS A 107 -7.33 -2.55 6.89
C CYS A 107 -6.65 -2.73 8.25
N GLU A 108 -6.23 -3.96 8.56
CA GLU A 108 -5.45 -4.29 9.75
C GLU A 108 -3.97 -4.44 9.37
N PRO A 109 -3.10 -3.47 9.72
CA PRO A 109 -1.71 -3.46 9.30
C PRO A 109 -0.90 -4.70 9.73
N GLU A 110 -1.24 -5.29 10.87
CA GLU A 110 -0.54 -6.47 11.38
C GLU A 110 -0.66 -7.68 10.45
N PHE A 111 -1.81 -7.84 9.80
CA PHE A 111 -2.01 -8.90 8.81
C PHE A 111 -1.17 -8.72 7.55
N LEU A 112 -0.88 -7.47 7.17
CA LEU A 112 -0.11 -7.17 5.97
C LEU A 112 1.34 -7.65 6.03
N PHE A 113 1.86 -7.87 7.24
CA PHE A 113 3.23 -8.29 7.48
C PHE A 113 3.34 -9.69 8.10
N SER A 114 2.24 -10.45 8.17
CA SER A 114 2.34 -11.83 8.64
C SER A 114 3.18 -12.65 7.67
N GLU A 115 4.12 -13.43 8.19
CA GLU A 115 5.00 -14.30 7.38
C GLU A 115 4.20 -15.29 6.54
N GLU A 116 3.12 -15.81 7.10
CA GLU A 116 2.23 -16.75 6.42
C GLU A 116 1.58 -16.11 5.18
N LEU A 117 1.07 -14.88 5.32
CA LEU A 117 0.48 -14.14 4.21
C LEU A 117 1.50 -13.83 3.11
N ARG A 118 2.69 -13.37 3.49
CA ARG A 118 3.79 -13.12 2.55
C ARG A 118 4.14 -14.38 1.78
N LYS A 119 4.23 -15.50 2.47
CA LYS A 119 4.52 -16.80 1.87
C LYS A 119 3.43 -17.19 0.87
N ILE A 120 2.16 -17.15 1.26
CA ILE A 120 1.03 -17.46 0.37
C ILE A 120 1.01 -16.54 -0.85
N ALA A 121 1.19 -15.23 -0.65
CA ALA A 121 1.21 -14.26 -1.75
C ALA A 121 2.38 -14.52 -2.71
N THR A 122 3.59 -14.76 -2.19
CA THR A 122 4.78 -15.04 -3.00
C THR A 122 4.60 -16.33 -3.79
N GLU A 123 4.19 -17.42 -3.14
CA GLU A 123 3.95 -18.72 -3.80
C GLU A 123 2.86 -18.60 -4.88
N THR A 124 1.82 -17.81 -4.61
CA THR A 124 0.75 -17.56 -5.58
C THR A 124 1.26 -16.78 -6.80
N ILE A 125 2.05 -15.72 -6.59
CA ILE A 125 2.65 -14.94 -7.66
C ILE A 125 3.62 -15.82 -8.48
N ASP A 126 4.41 -16.66 -7.81
CA ASP A 126 5.34 -17.58 -8.45
C ASP A 126 4.64 -18.65 -9.29
N SER A 127 3.43 -19.04 -8.94
CA SER A 127 2.59 -19.99 -9.67
C SER A 127 1.89 -19.40 -10.89
N LEU A 128 1.91 -18.07 -11.06
CA LEU A 128 1.28 -17.44 -12.24
C LEU A 128 1.98 -17.84 -13.54
N PRO A 129 1.26 -17.92 -14.68
CA PRO A 129 1.89 -18.06 -15.99
C PRO A 129 2.92 -16.95 -16.21
N SER A 130 4.07 -17.27 -16.82
CA SER A 130 5.24 -16.38 -16.93
C SER A 130 4.89 -14.95 -17.37
N LEU A 131 4.09 -14.82 -18.42
CA LEU A 131 3.66 -13.52 -18.94
C LEU A 131 2.77 -12.76 -17.93
N SER A 132 1.84 -13.45 -17.26
CA SER A 132 0.98 -12.81 -16.23
C SER A 132 1.79 -12.38 -15.03
N LYS A 133 2.78 -13.17 -14.61
CA LYS A 133 3.70 -12.87 -13.53
C LYS A 133 4.53 -11.62 -13.87
N GLU A 134 5.13 -11.59 -15.04
CA GLU A 134 5.94 -10.46 -15.50
C GLU A 134 5.12 -9.15 -15.52
N ILE A 135 3.94 -9.18 -16.16
CA ILE A 135 3.04 -8.02 -16.21
C ILE A 135 2.62 -7.58 -14.80
N PHE A 136 2.30 -8.54 -13.93
CA PHE A 136 1.90 -8.24 -12.55
C PHE A 136 3.04 -7.59 -11.74
N ILE A 137 4.27 -8.11 -11.86
CA ILE A 137 5.46 -7.54 -11.21
C ILE A 137 5.72 -6.12 -11.70
N ARG A 138 5.75 -5.90 -13.00
CA ARG A 138 5.95 -4.56 -13.59
C ARG A 138 4.91 -3.56 -13.11
N SER A 139 3.63 -3.99 -13.06
CA SER A 139 2.53 -3.12 -12.63
C SER A 139 2.53 -2.80 -11.15
N ARG A 140 2.88 -3.77 -10.27
CA ARG A 140 2.69 -3.64 -8.80
C ARG A 140 3.98 -3.39 -8.02
N TYR A 141 5.12 -3.84 -8.54
CA TYR A 141 6.41 -3.69 -7.86
C TYR A 141 7.33 -2.68 -8.55
N GLU A 142 7.20 -2.51 -9.88
CA GLU A 142 7.99 -1.55 -10.64
C GLU A 142 7.22 -0.27 -10.97
N ASN A 143 5.95 -0.15 -10.53
CA ASN A 143 5.08 1.02 -10.74
C ASN A 143 4.93 1.46 -12.21
N GLN A 144 5.08 0.53 -13.17
CA GLN A 144 4.88 0.84 -14.58
C GLN A 144 3.38 0.96 -14.89
N SER A 145 3.02 1.95 -15.69
CA SER A 145 1.66 2.09 -16.21
C SER A 145 1.33 1.00 -17.24
N ASN A 146 0.05 0.70 -17.42
CA ASN A 146 -0.39 -0.27 -18.44
C ASN A 146 0.11 0.08 -19.84
N LYS A 147 0.29 1.36 -20.14
CA LYS A 147 0.81 1.84 -21.42
C LYS A 147 2.30 1.51 -21.57
N GLU A 148 3.12 1.79 -20.57
CA GLU A 148 4.55 1.48 -20.56
C GLU A 148 4.80 -0.02 -20.66
N ILE A 149 4.02 -0.84 -19.93
CA ILE A 149 4.10 -2.30 -20.00
C ILE A 149 3.71 -2.80 -21.39
N ALA A 150 2.64 -2.25 -21.98
CA ALA A 150 2.18 -2.60 -23.31
C ALA A 150 3.24 -2.31 -24.39
N GLU A 151 3.87 -1.13 -24.33
CA GLU A 151 4.96 -0.73 -25.22
C GLU A 151 6.19 -1.62 -25.04
N ALA A 152 6.59 -1.90 -23.80
CA ALA A 152 7.76 -2.73 -23.51
C ALA A 152 7.62 -4.20 -23.95
N LEU A 153 6.40 -4.75 -23.88
CA LEU A 153 6.13 -6.15 -24.22
C LEU A 153 5.55 -6.36 -25.64
N GLY A 154 5.29 -5.27 -26.38
CA GLY A 154 4.66 -5.34 -27.69
C GLY A 154 3.22 -5.86 -27.66
N LEU A 155 2.49 -5.59 -26.57
CA LEU A 155 1.11 -6.04 -26.34
C LEU A 155 0.12 -4.87 -26.37
N SER A 156 -1.18 -5.20 -26.52
CA SER A 156 -2.21 -4.18 -26.37
C SER A 156 -2.49 -3.89 -24.89
N ILE A 157 -2.91 -2.67 -24.58
CA ILE A 157 -3.32 -2.26 -23.21
C ILE A 157 -4.40 -3.20 -22.67
N LYS A 158 -5.37 -3.61 -23.49
CA LYS A 158 -6.39 -4.58 -23.11
C LYS A 158 -5.83 -5.95 -22.71
N SER A 159 -4.74 -6.38 -23.36
CA SER A 159 -4.04 -7.61 -22.99
C SER A 159 -3.37 -7.46 -21.61
N ILE A 160 -2.75 -6.34 -21.34
CA ILE A 160 -2.16 -6.03 -20.02
C ILE A 160 -3.24 -6.07 -18.92
N GLU A 161 -4.35 -5.36 -19.12
CA GLU A 161 -5.49 -5.35 -18.20
C GLU A 161 -6.06 -6.74 -17.94
N TYR A 162 -6.18 -7.56 -18.99
CA TYR A 162 -6.60 -8.96 -18.87
C TYR A 162 -5.66 -9.77 -17.96
N HIS A 163 -4.34 -9.67 -18.18
CA HIS A 163 -3.36 -10.42 -17.39
C HIS A 163 -3.33 -9.94 -15.93
N ILE A 164 -3.43 -8.64 -15.67
CA ILE A 164 -3.54 -8.08 -14.31
C ILE A 164 -4.80 -8.60 -13.64
N THR A 165 -5.96 -8.51 -14.30
CA THR A 165 -7.24 -8.99 -13.76
C THR A 165 -7.21 -10.48 -13.45
N LYS A 166 -6.58 -11.28 -14.33
CA LYS A 166 -6.41 -12.72 -14.12
C LYS A 166 -5.53 -13.02 -12.92
N ALA A 167 -4.40 -12.34 -12.77
CA ALA A 167 -3.51 -12.49 -11.61
C ALA A 167 -4.23 -12.12 -10.30
N LEU A 168 -4.94 -10.98 -10.27
CA LEU A 168 -5.73 -10.55 -9.13
C LEU A 168 -6.82 -11.55 -8.74
N LYS A 169 -7.48 -12.16 -9.73
CA LYS A 169 -8.50 -13.19 -9.48
C LYS A 169 -7.91 -14.44 -8.81
N ILE A 170 -6.71 -14.84 -9.20
CA ILE A 170 -6.01 -15.98 -8.60
C ILE A 170 -5.58 -15.64 -7.17
N LEU A 171 -4.92 -14.49 -6.96
CA LEU A 171 -4.53 -14.00 -5.65
C LEU A 171 -5.73 -13.88 -4.70
N ARG A 172 -6.84 -13.31 -5.18
CA ARG A 172 -8.09 -13.22 -4.40
C ARG A 172 -8.57 -14.58 -3.91
N LYS A 173 -8.55 -15.59 -4.78
CA LYS A 173 -9.00 -16.94 -4.42
C LYS A 173 -8.12 -17.56 -3.34
N MET A 174 -6.81 -17.34 -3.39
CA MET A 174 -5.85 -17.89 -2.43
C MET A 174 -5.83 -17.13 -1.10
N LEU A 175 -6.18 -15.85 -1.13
CA LEU A 175 -6.19 -14.96 0.05
C LEU A 175 -7.60 -14.73 0.61
N ILE A 176 -8.61 -15.55 0.22
CA ILE A 176 -10.01 -15.34 0.60
C ILE A 176 -10.23 -15.39 2.12
N ASP A 177 -9.46 -16.22 2.81
CA ASP A 177 -9.53 -16.36 4.26
C ASP A 177 -8.87 -15.18 5.01
N TYR A 178 -8.12 -14.36 4.26
CA TYR A 178 -7.47 -13.13 4.71
C TYR A 178 -8.19 -11.91 4.11
N PHE A 179 -9.50 -11.91 4.18
CA PHE A 179 -10.44 -11.01 3.48
C PHE A 179 -10.10 -9.52 3.44
N PRO A 180 -9.55 -8.86 4.48
CA PRO A 180 -9.21 -7.44 4.38
C PRO A 180 -8.11 -7.15 3.35
N LEU A 181 -7.29 -8.13 2.99
CA LEU A 181 -6.07 -7.96 2.23
C LEU A 181 -6.25 -8.10 0.72
N TRP A 182 -7.29 -8.75 0.25
CA TRP A 182 -7.54 -8.81 -1.19
C TRP A 182 -7.94 -7.44 -1.77
N LEU A 183 -8.47 -6.53 -0.96
CA LEU A 183 -8.72 -5.13 -1.35
C LEU A 183 -7.43 -4.41 -1.75
N PHE A 184 -6.29 -4.83 -1.23
CA PHE A 184 -4.97 -4.32 -1.57
C PHE A 184 -4.56 -4.57 -3.02
N PHE A 185 -5.04 -5.66 -3.59
CA PHE A 185 -4.71 -6.05 -4.96
C PHE A 185 -5.75 -5.58 -5.98
N TRP A 186 -6.86 -5.00 -5.51
CA TRP A 186 -7.97 -4.59 -6.39
C TRP A 186 -7.87 -3.13 -6.85
N CYS A 187 -7.21 -2.25 -6.08
CA CYS A 187 -6.93 -0.87 -6.49
C CYS A 187 -5.59 -0.77 -7.21
#